data_5e14c90dcb5d4d52353d523393cf6b50
#
_entry.id   5e14c90dcb5d4d52353d523393cf6b50
#
_cell.length_a   1.000
_cell.length_b   1.000
_cell.length_c   1.000
_cell.angle_alpha   90.00
_cell.angle_beta   90.00
_cell.angle_gamma   90.00
#
_symmetry.space_group_name_H-M   'P 1'
#
loop_
_entity.id
_entity.type
_entity.pdbx_description
1 polymer ?
#
loop_
_entity_poly.entity_id
_entity_poly.type
_entity_poly.pdbx_seq_one_letter_code
_entity_poly.pdbx_strand_id
1 'polypeptide(L)'
;ISYVPYTIRAVVRDVSLLAESAYGDVWLPYTTDNSLYDNDSDRLVGGFRCYILASSSADFDAIHSEAEANIARLNESQSTHLLKIGGGPDTHLGDLAREDAFSEPNVRELVMKYLIIVLVLLLIPAINMSGITQSRMRKRMAEIGVRKAFGATRSELLTQVLYENLLQTLLGGVLGLFFSYASVLLLSDWLLDTGTASMGIGRTFVNAEMMFNPVIFLYAFLACLALNLLSAGIPAWRASRMRIISALNENVH
;
A
#
# COMPACT_ATOMS: atom_id res chain seq x y z
N ILE A 1 -6.43 -27.01 -37.35
CA ILE A 1 -6.35 -26.80 -35.89
C ILE A 1 -5.64 -28.01 -35.33
N SER A 2 -4.44 -27.86 -34.82
CA SER A 2 -3.69 -28.95 -34.16
C SER A 2 -3.97 -28.89 -32.65
N TYR A 3 -4.45 -29.98 -32.08
CA TYR A 3 -4.65 -30.10 -30.64
C TYR A 3 -3.43 -30.79 -30.03
N VAL A 4 -2.82 -30.14 -29.06
CA VAL A 4 -1.73 -30.72 -28.26
C VAL A 4 -2.32 -31.18 -26.92
N PRO A 5 -2.28 -32.49 -26.62
CA PRO A 5 -2.78 -32.99 -25.33
C PRO A 5 -1.82 -32.63 -24.19
N TYR A 6 -2.34 -32.01 -23.14
CA TYR A 6 -1.60 -31.73 -21.91
C TYR A 6 -2.09 -32.55 -20.75
N THR A 7 -1.22 -32.99 -19.88
CA THR A 7 -1.54 -33.72 -18.65
C THR A 7 -1.43 -32.77 -17.45
N ILE A 8 -2.50 -32.64 -16.68
CA ILE A 8 -2.48 -31.85 -15.45
C ILE A 8 -1.55 -32.54 -14.44
N ARG A 9 -0.47 -31.87 -14.04
CA ARG A 9 0.52 -32.36 -13.08
C ARG A 9 0.27 -31.89 -11.68
N ALA A 10 -0.24 -30.68 -11.51
CA ALA A 10 -0.56 -30.08 -10.23
C ALA A 10 -1.67 -29.05 -10.36
N VAL A 11 -2.40 -28.83 -9.27
CA VAL A 11 -3.31 -27.71 -9.10
C VAL A 11 -2.73 -26.85 -7.99
N VAL A 12 -2.46 -25.59 -8.27
CA VAL A 12 -1.90 -24.65 -7.32
C VAL A 12 -2.97 -23.70 -6.83
N ARG A 13 -2.71 -23.03 -5.71
CA ARG A 13 -3.60 -22.00 -5.19
C ARG A 13 -3.64 -20.84 -6.18
N ASP A 14 -4.81 -20.27 -6.34
CA ASP A 14 -5.01 -19.09 -7.18
C ASP A 14 -4.16 -17.91 -6.71
N VAL A 15 -3.63 -17.18 -7.66
CA VAL A 15 -2.74 -16.02 -7.41
C VAL A 15 -3.51 -14.75 -7.72
N SER A 16 -3.32 -13.72 -6.92
CA SER A 16 -3.98 -12.44 -7.13
C SER A 16 -3.65 -11.84 -8.50
N LEU A 17 -4.65 -11.31 -9.18
CA LEU A 17 -4.48 -10.47 -10.38
C LEU A 17 -3.52 -9.29 -10.18
N LEU A 18 -3.39 -8.81 -8.93
CA LEU A 18 -2.46 -7.75 -8.58
C LEU A 18 -0.99 -8.21 -8.65
N ALA A 19 -0.75 -9.51 -8.65
CA ALA A 19 0.56 -10.09 -8.92
C ALA A 19 0.70 -10.36 -10.43
N GLU A 20 0.64 -9.32 -11.24
CA GLU A 20 0.60 -9.34 -12.71
C GLU A 20 1.60 -10.31 -13.33
N SER A 21 2.79 -10.39 -12.78
CA SER A 21 3.88 -11.24 -13.26
C SER A 21 3.74 -12.72 -12.88
N ALA A 22 2.90 -13.04 -11.90
CA ALA A 22 2.69 -14.40 -11.39
C ALA A 22 1.26 -14.91 -11.67
N TYR A 23 0.39 -14.06 -12.22
CA TYR A 23 -0.96 -14.44 -12.56
C TYR A 23 -1.02 -15.29 -13.83
N GLY A 24 -1.75 -16.39 -13.78
CA GLY A 24 -1.99 -17.25 -14.94
C GLY A 24 -3.02 -18.33 -14.61
N ASP A 25 -3.98 -18.53 -15.51
CA ASP A 25 -4.99 -19.59 -15.38
C ASP A 25 -4.39 -20.98 -15.62
N VAL A 26 -3.36 -21.06 -16.45
CA VAL A 26 -2.66 -22.29 -16.82
C VAL A 26 -1.17 -22.00 -16.91
N TRP A 27 -0.38 -22.81 -16.23
CA TRP A 27 1.07 -22.73 -16.27
C TRP A 27 1.61 -23.88 -17.12
N LEU A 28 2.28 -23.54 -18.23
CA LEU A 28 2.92 -24.49 -19.11
C LEU A 28 4.43 -24.34 -19.03
N PRO A 29 5.19 -25.44 -19.10
CA PRO A 29 6.63 -25.33 -19.26
C PRO A 29 6.98 -24.56 -20.55
N TYR A 30 7.86 -23.58 -20.48
CA TYR A 30 8.25 -22.78 -21.64
C TYR A 30 8.85 -23.65 -22.78
N THR A 31 9.36 -24.84 -22.44
CA THR A 31 9.87 -25.84 -23.39
C THR A 31 8.81 -26.49 -24.27
N THR A 32 7.52 -26.24 -24.00
CA THR A 32 6.41 -26.80 -24.80
C THR A 32 6.04 -25.91 -25.97
N ASP A 33 6.52 -24.68 -26.00
CA ASP A 33 6.29 -23.74 -27.09
C ASP A 33 7.54 -23.63 -28.00
N ASN A 34 7.48 -24.32 -29.11
CA ASN A 34 8.59 -24.32 -30.09
C ASN A 34 8.84 -22.92 -30.69
N SER A 35 7.83 -22.04 -30.70
CA SER A 35 7.97 -20.68 -31.23
C SER A 35 8.93 -19.83 -30.38
N LEU A 36 9.15 -20.18 -29.11
CA LEU A 36 10.09 -19.52 -28.23
C LEU A 36 11.57 -19.92 -28.53
N TYR A 37 11.76 -21.06 -29.21
CA TYR A 37 13.10 -21.55 -29.60
C TYR A 37 13.46 -21.23 -31.03
N ASP A 38 12.46 -20.98 -31.88
CA ASP A 38 12.65 -20.75 -33.32
C ASP A 38 13.07 -19.29 -33.62
N ASN A 39 13.44 -18.57 -32.61
CA ASN A 39 14.02 -17.26 -32.78
C ASN A 39 15.38 -17.39 -33.44
N ASP A 40 15.47 -16.78 -34.63
CA ASP A 40 16.65 -16.48 -35.34
C ASP A 40 17.82 -16.30 -34.38
N SER A 41 18.76 -17.25 -34.37
CA SER A 41 19.84 -17.38 -33.40
C SER A 41 20.73 -16.14 -33.28
N ASP A 42 20.55 -15.19 -34.19
CA ASP A 42 21.25 -13.90 -34.21
C ASP A 42 20.56 -12.80 -33.39
N ARG A 43 19.35 -13.01 -32.86
CA ARG A 43 18.65 -12.03 -32.04
C ARG A 43 18.49 -12.53 -30.61
N LEU A 44 19.30 -12.01 -29.71
CA LEU A 44 19.15 -12.18 -28.27
C LEU A 44 17.95 -11.38 -27.75
N VAL A 45 16.78 -11.54 -28.37
CA VAL A 45 15.56 -10.85 -28.00
C VAL A 45 14.57 -11.89 -27.46
N GLY A 46 14.18 -11.76 -26.21
CA GLY A 46 13.19 -12.62 -25.59
C GLY A 46 12.33 -11.85 -24.59
N GLY A 47 11.05 -12.21 -24.49
CA GLY A 47 10.09 -11.67 -23.51
C GLY A 47 10.10 -12.44 -22.18
N PHE A 48 11.25 -12.97 -21.75
CA PHE A 48 11.32 -13.74 -20.52
C PHE A 48 11.54 -12.86 -19.30
N ARG A 49 10.81 -13.15 -18.23
CA ARG A 49 11.11 -12.64 -16.89
C ARG A 49 11.65 -13.78 -16.04
N CYS A 50 12.73 -13.53 -15.32
CA CYS A 50 13.31 -14.48 -14.38
C CYS A 50 13.13 -13.98 -12.97
N TYR A 51 12.63 -14.83 -12.07
CA TYR A 51 12.51 -14.55 -10.66
C TYR A 51 13.54 -15.35 -9.88
N ILE A 52 14.35 -14.65 -9.09
CA ILE A 52 15.37 -15.26 -8.23
C ILE A 52 14.86 -15.18 -6.80
N LEU A 53 14.68 -16.35 -6.17
CA LEU A 53 14.32 -16.43 -4.76
C LEU A 53 15.60 -16.38 -3.91
N ALA A 54 15.82 -15.24 -3.25
CA ALA A 54 16.90 -15.10 -2.29
C ALA A 54 16.48 -15.65 -0.92
N SER A 55 17.42 -16.27 -0.20
CA SER A 55 17.16 -16.78 1.15
C SER A 55 17.07 -15.64 2.18
N SER A 56 17.78 -14.55 1.92
CA SER A 56 17.85 -13.36 2.77
C SER A 56 18.09 -12.10 1.94
N SER A 57 17.69 -10.95 2.46
CA SER A 57 18.06 -9.66 1.85
C SER A 57 19.56 -9.39 1.84
N ALA A 58 20.34 -10.06 2.70
CA ALA A 58 21.80 -9.99 2.70
C ALA A 58 22.43 -10.61 1.44
N ASP A 59 21.69 -11.46 0.74
CA ASP A 59 22.18 -12.15 -0.48
C ASP A 59 22.03 -11.28 -1.74
N PHE A 60 21.32 -10.16 -1.68
CA PHE A 60 21.01 -9.33 -2.83
C PHE A 60 22.28 -8.81 -3.56
N ASP A 61 23.26 -8.33 -2.78
CA ASP A 61 24.51 -7.82 -3.37
C ASP A 61 25.32 -8.92 -4.05
N ALA A 62 25.30 -10.13 -3.47
CA ALA A 62 25.96 -11.29 -4.05
C ALA A 62 25.28 -11.73 -5.36
N ILE A 63 23.95 -11.80 -5.37
CA ILE A 63 23.15 -12.14 -6.55
C ILE A 63 23.39 -11.12 -7.66
N HIS A 64 23.44 -9.82 -7.33
CA HIS A 64 23.70 -8.75 -8.28
C HIS A 64 25.10 -8.90 -8.91
N SER A 65 26.12 -9.07 -8.07
CA SER A 65 27.50 -9.25 -8.52
C SER A 65 27.68 -10.50 -9.41
N GLU A 66 27.00 -11.59 -9.07
CA GLU A 66 27.03 -12.81 -9.85
C GLU A 66 26.33 -12.65 -11.20
N ALA A 67 25.20 -11.95 -11.25
CA ALA A 67 24.49 -11.62 -12.49
C ALA A 67 25.37 -10.77 -13.42
N GLU A 68 26.02 -9.74 -12.89
CA GLU A 68 26.97 -8.91 -13.65
C GLU A 68 28.16 -9.74 -14.19
N ALA A 69 28.74 -10.58 -13.34
CA ALA A 69 29.85 -11.44 -13.74
C ALA A 69 29.43 -12.43 -14.83
N ASN A 70 28.23 -12.99 -14.76
CA ASN A 70 27.73 -13.90 -15.79
C ASN A 70 27.51 -13.20 -17.14
N ILE A 71 27.02 -11.97 -17.12
CA ILE A 71 26.85 -11.16 -18.33
C ILE A 71 28.20 -10.76 -18.93
N ALA A 72 29.16 -10.39 -18.10
CA ALA A 72 30.51 -10.11 -18.58
C ALA A 72 31.10 -11.33 -19.31
N ARG A 73 30.97 -12.54 -18.74
CA ARG A 73 31.41 -13.79 -19.39
C ARG A 73 30.68 -14.07 -20.70
N LEU A 74 29.35 -13.81 -20.74
CA LEU A 74 28.58 -13.97 -21.97
C LEU A 74 29.06 -12.99 -23.05
N ASN A 75 29.32 -11.74 -22.69
CA ASN A 75 29.81 -10.72 -23.59
C ASN A 75 31.21 -11.04 -24.12
N GLU A 76 32.07 -11.69 -23.32
CA GLU A 76 33.39 -12.18 -23.77
C GLU A 76 33.25 -13.33 -24.76
N SER A 77 32.23 -14.16 -24.65
CA SER A 77 31.98 -15.31 -25.51
C SER A 77 31.30 -14.95 -26.83
N GLN A 78 30.71 -13.77 -26.93
CA GLN A 78 29.95 -13.32 -28.09
C GLN A 78 30.62 -12.12 -28.76
N SER A 79 30.81 -12.19 -30.07
CA SER A 79 31.46 -11.11 -30.85
C SER A 79 30.46 -10.14 -31.51
N THR A 80 29.18 -10.53 -31.60
CA THR A 80 28.19 -9.85 -32.43
C THR A 80 27.28 -8.92 -31.66
N HIS A 81 27.00 -9.23 -30.38
CA HIS A 81 26.05 -8.49 -29.55
C HIS A 81 26.62 -8.20 -28.16
N LEU A 82 26.34 -7.02 -27.63
CA LEU A 82 26.67 -6.65 -26.26
C LEU A 82 25.41 -6.69 -25.42
N LEU A 83 25.36 -7.62 -24.46
CA LEU A 83 24.32 -7.68 -23.43
C LEU A 83 24.60 -6.64 -22.36
N LYS A 84 23.61 -5.85 -22.05
CA LYS A 84 23.67 -4.86 -20.98
C LYS A 84 22.47 -5.06 -20.04
N ILE A 85 22.74 -5.26 -18.76
CA ILE A 85 21.68 -5.16 -17.76
C ILE A 85 21.59 -3.70 -17.33
N GLY A 86 20.42 -3.12 -17.37
CA GLY A 86 20.18 -1.79 -16.82
C GLY A 86 20.06 -1.80 -15.28
N GLY A 87 21.10 -2.32 -14.57
CA GLY A 87 21.13 -2.34 -13.12
C GLY A 87 20.40 -3.48 -12.41
N GLY A 88 19.83 -4.47 -13.15
CA GLY A 88 19.19 -5.66 -12.54
C GLY A 88 20.16 -6.76 -12.09
N PRO A 89 19.69 -7.78 -11.37
CA PRO A 89 18.30 -8.07 -11.00
C PRO A 89 17.77 -7.11 -9.94
N ASP A 90 16.52 -6.66 -10.12
CA ASP A 90 15.90 -5.72 -9.21
C ASP A 90 15.25 -6.42 -8.01
N THR A 91 15.19 -5.72 -6.89
CA THR A 91 14.25 -6.08 -5.83
C THR A 91 12.81 -5.82 -6.33
N HIS A 92 11.80 -6.44 -5.69
CA HIS A 92 10.40 -6.18 -6.04
C HIS A 92 10.04 -4.68 -6.03
N LEU A 93 10.58 -3.93 -5.06
CA LEU A 93 10.38 -2.48 -5.00
C LEU A 93 11.13 -1.74 -6.11
N GLY A 94 12.31 -2.24 -6.51
CA GLY A 94 13.08 -1.73 -7.63
C GLY A 94 12.35 -1.93 -8.96
N ASP A 95 11.80 -3.12 -9.19
CA ASP A 95 11.00 -3.44 -10.39
C ASP A 95 9.79 -2.52 -10.53
N LEU A 96 9.07 -2.26 -9.42
CA LEU A 96 7.96 -1.29 -9.40
C LEU A 96 8.40 0.17 -9.66
N ALA A 97 9.65 0.50 -9.38
CA ALA A 97 10.20 1.84 -9.56
C ALA A 97 10.87 2.03 -10.92
N ARG A 98 10.97 0.98 -11.71
CA ARG A 98 11.58 1.00 -13.03
C ARG A 98 10.56 1.47 -14.07
N GLU A 99 10.90 2.50 -14.84
CA GLU A 99 10.02 3.03 -15.87
C GLU A 99 10.18 2.27 -17.20
N ASP A 100 11.41 1.84 -17.50
CA ASP A 100 11.73 1.07 -18.70
C ASP A 100 12.89 0.08 -18.45
N ALA A 101 13.13 -0.84 -19.38
CA ALA A 101 14.14 -1.89 -19.25
C ALA A 101 15.60 -1.36 -19.22
N PHE A 102 15.82 -0.11 -19.58
CA PHE A 102 17.15 0.49 -19.71
C PHE A 102 17.49 1.52 -18.66
N SER A 103 16.47 2.03 -17.93
CA SER A 103 16.65 2.99 -16.85
C SER A 103 16.96 2.30 -15.53
N GLU A 104 17.71 2.97 -14.68
CA GLU A 104 17.87 2.53 -13.29
C GLU A 104 16.60 2.78 -12.48
N PRO A 105 16.22 1.88 -11.54
CA PRO A 105 15.02 2.04 -10.77
C PRO A 105 15.13 3.23 -9.80
N ASN A 106 14.24 4.20 -9.93
CA ASN A 106 14.19 5.35 -9.04
C ASN A 106 13.24 5.12 -7.85
N VAL A 107 13.64 4.24 -6.94
CA VAL A 107 12.85 3.88 -5.74
C VAL A 107 12.52 5.11 -4.90
N ARG A 108 13.42 6.10 -4.83
CA ARG A 108 13.19 7.32 -4.04
C ARG A 108 12.00 8.12 -4.60
N GLU A 109 11.94 8.28 -5.89
CA GLU A 109 10.86 9.02 -6.56
C GLU A 109 9.52 8.31 -6.38
N LEU A 110 9.49 6.99 -6.56
CA LEU A 110 8.32 6.15 -6.32
C LEU A 110 7.81 6.32 -4.89
N VAL A 111 8.69 6.15 -3.89
CA VAL A 111 8.34 6.27 -2.47
C VAL A 111 7.84 7.68 -2.14
N MET A 112 8.51 8.71 -2.64
CA MET A 112 8.09 10.10 -2.41
C MET A 112 6.72 10.41 -3.04
N LYS A 113 6.46 9.92 -4.25
CA LYS A 113 5.17 10.05 -4.91
C LYS A 113 4.04 9.45 -4.09
N TYR A 114 4.19 8.20 -3.66
CA TYR A 114 3.17 7.53 -2.83
C TYR A 114 3.05 8.14 -1.44
N LEU A 115 4.17 8.55 -0.83
CA LEU A 115 4.16 9.24 0.46
C LEU A 115 3.33 10.53 0.39
N ILE A 116 3.51 11.34 -0.65
CA ILE A 116 2.74 12.58 -0.85
C ILE A 116 1.25 12.26 -1.01
N ILE A 117 0.90 11.25 -1.81
CA ILE A 117 -0.50 10.84 -2.00
C ILE A 117 -1.12 10.44 -0.66
N VAL A 118 -0.45 9.57 0.10
CA VAL A 118 -0.92 9.12 1.41
C VAL A 118 -1.04 10.29 2.38
N LEU A 119 -0.06 11.20 2.40
CA LEU A 119 -0.08 12.37 3.26
C LEU A 119 -1.27 13.28 2.95
N VAL A 120 -1.56 13.54 1.68
CA VAL A 120 -2.73 14.33 1.26
C VAL A 120 -4.03 13.65 1.66
N LEU A 121 -4.15 12.34 1.42
CA LEU A 121 -5.32 11.54 1.80
C LEU A 121 -5.57 11.54 3.33
N LEU A 122 -4.52 11.57 4.13
CA LEU A 122 -4.63 11.62 5.59
C LEU A 122 -4.87 13.06 6.10
N LEU A 123 -4.33 14.07 5.42
CA LEU A 123 -4.43 15.46 5.84
C LEU A 123 -5.87 16.00 5.75
N ILE A 124 -6.60 15.62 4.70
CA ILE A 124 -7.98 16.09 4.49
C ILE A 124 -8.90 15.69 5.66
N PRO A 125 -8.99 14.42 6.06
CA PRO A 125 -9.76 14.02 7.26
C PRO A 125 -9.24 14.66 8.54
N ALA A 126 -7.91 14.81 8.71
CA ALA A 126 -7.31 15.39 9.91
C ALA A 126 -7.72 16.86 10.10
N ILE A 127 -7.69 17.66 9.02
CA ILE A 127 -8.16 19.06 9.07
C ILE A 127 -9.65 19.12 9.40
N ASN A 128 -10.46 18.26 8.78
CA ASN A 128 -11.90 18.22 9.01
C ASN A 128 -12.22 17.86 10.48
N MET A 129 -11.54 16.84 11.02
CA MET A 129 -11.67 16.44 12.42
C MET A 129 -11.23 17.53 13.39
N SER A 130 -10.18 18.31 13.05
CA SER A 130 -9.72 19.42 13.88
C SER A 130 -10.82 20.48 14.05
N GLY A 131 -11.51 20.85 12.97
CA GLY A 131 -12.64 21.79 13.01
C GLY A 131 -13.80 21.30 13.89
N ILE A 132 -14.18 20.03 13.75
CA ILE A 132 -15.23 19.42 14.54
C ILE A 132 -14.85 19.39 16.03
N THR A 133 -13.63 18.98 16.34
CA THR A 133 -13.12 18.92 17.72
C THR A 133 -13.09 20.32 18.34
N GLN A 134 -12.62 21.33 17.62
CA GLN A 134 -12.60 22.70 18.09
C GLN A 134 -14.01 23.23 18.39
N SER A 135 -14.99 22.94 17.52
CA SER A 135 -16.38 23.31 17.74
C SER A 135 -16.98 22.63 18.98
N ARG A 136 -16.74 21.34 19.16
CA ARG A 136 -17.15 20.59 20.38
C ARG A 136 -16.51 21.15 21.64
N MET A 137 -15.21 21.49 21.58
CA MET A 137 -14.51 22.06 22.73
C MET A 137 -15.06 23.42 23.11
N ARG A 138 -15.40 24.29 22.17
CA ARG A 138 -16.07 25.59 22.48
C ARG A 138 -17.36 25.39 23.22
N LYS A 139 -18.20 24.46 22.79
CA LYS A 139 -19.50 24.17 23.49
C LYS A 139 -19.31 23.64 24.91
N ARG A 140 -18.18 22.98 25.20
CA ARG A 140 -17.86 22.41 26.53
C ARG A 140 -17.02 23.35 27.41
N MET A 141 -16.70 24.56 26.94
CA MET A 141 -15.82 25.48 27.68
C MET A 141 -16.40 25.86 29.04
N ALA A 142 -17.73 26.10 29.14
CA ALA A 142 -18.40 26.39 30.39
C ALA A 142 -18.32 25.20 31.36
N GLU A 143 -18.57 23.98 30.87
CA GLU A 143 -18.47 22.76 31.70
C GLU A 143 -17.03 22.56 32.22
N ILE A 144 -16.04 22.76 31.37
CA ILE A 144 -14.61 22.70 31.74
C ILE A 144 -14.29 23.78 32.78
N GLY A 145 -14.86 24.99 32.65
CA GLY A 145 -14.69 26.07 33.59
C GLY A 145 -15.25 25.72 34.97
N VAL A 146 -16.47 25.16 35.01
CA VAL A 146 -17.12 24.71 36.29
C VAL A 146 -16.30 23.59 36.92
N ARG A 147 -15.89 22.57 36.17
CA ARG A 147 -15.07 21.47 36.72
C ARG A 147 -13.74 21.97 37.30
N LYS A 148 -13.08 22.92 36.62
CA LYS A 148 -11.86 23.57 37.16
C LYS A 148 -12.13 24.35 38.46
N ALA A 149 -13.26 25.03 38.55
CA ALA A 149 -13.65 25.73 39.79
C ALA A 149 -13.82 24.77 40.95
N PHE A 150 -14.28 23.52 40.68
CA PHE A 150 -14.38 22.44 41.67
C PHE A 150 -13.08 21.64 41.86
N GLY A 151 -11.95 22.10 41.29
CA GLY A 151 -10.64 21.53 41.55
C GLY A 151 -10.13 20.48 40.54
N ALA A 152 -10.84 20.26 39.44
CA ALA A 152 -10.39 19.33 38.42
C ALA A 152 -9.02 19.77 37.81
N THR A 153 -8.09 18.85 37.75
CA THR A 153 -6.75 19.09 37.21
C THR A 153 -6.78 19.18 35.68
N ARG A 154 -5.78 19.86 35.11
CA ARG A 154 -5.63 19.96 33.66
C ARG A 154 -5.41 18.59 33.02
N SER A 155 -4.69 17.70 33.69
CA SER A 155 -4.43 16.36 33.23
C SER A 155 -5.71 15.52 33.10
N GLU A 156 -6.57 15.57 34.10
CA GLU A 156 -7.87 14.87 34.09
C GLU A 156 -8.73 15.28 32.90
N LEU A 157 -8.84 16.60 32.66
CA LEU A 157 -9.62 17.13 31.54
C LEU A 157 -9.04 16.70 30.18
N LEU A 158 -7.71 16.75 30.03
CA LEU A 158 -7.03 16.28 28.81
C LEU A 158 -7.23 14.78 28.59
N THR A 159 -7.02 13.98 29.63
CA THR A 159 -7.19 12.52 29.57
C THR A 159 -8.61 12.16 29.16
N GLN A 160 -9.60 12.83 29.73
CA GLN A 160 -11.02 12.61 29.38
C GLN A 160 -11.27 12.87 27.88
N VAL A 161 -10.79 14.00 27.35
CA VAL A 161 -10.97 14.34 25.93
C VAL A 161 -10.24 13.34 25.01
N LEU A 162 -9.02 12.95 25.39
CA LEU A 162 -8.25 11.96 24.62
C LEU A 162 -8.93 10.59 24.63
N TYR A 163 -9.47 10.15 25.78
CA TYR A 163 -10.23 8.91 25.91
C TYR A 163 -11.47 8.89 25.04
N GLU A 164 -12.23 9.99 25.04
CA GLU A 164 -13.42 10.14 24.22
C GLU A 164 -13.10 10.06 22.73
N ASN A 165 -12.02 10.74 22.28
CA ASN A 165 -11.56 10.66 20.90
C ASN A 165 -11.02 9.27 20.55
N LEU A 166 -10.33 8.60 21.47
CA LEU A 166 -9.86 7.23 21.29
C LEU A 166 -11.02 6.27 21.03
N LEU A 167 -12.06 6.32 21.88
CA LEU A 167 -13.25 5.48 21.72
C LEU A 167 -13.95 5.74 20.38
N GLN A 168 -14.09 7.01 20.00
CA GLN A 168 -14.69 7.37 18.71
C GLN A 168 -13.87 6.84 17.54
N THR A 169 -12.54 6.92 17.62
CA THR A 169 -11.65 6.40 16.58
C THR A 169 -11.70 4.88 16.49
N LEU A 170 -11.77 4.18 17.62
CA LEU A 170 -11.94 2.73 17.64
C LEU A 170 -13.25 2.29 16.98
N LEU A 171 -14.36 2.93 17.36
CA LEU A 171 -15.67 2.64 16.75
C LEU A 171 -15.68 2.96 15.26
N GLY A 172 -15.16 4.14 14.89
CA GLY A 172 -15.01 4.53 13.49
C GLY A 172 -14.09 3.58 12.69
N GLY A 173 -13.02 3.11 13.31
CA GLY A 173 -12.10 2.15 12.69
C GLY A 173 -12.74 0.79 12.43
N VAL A 174 -13.50 0.26 13.38
CA VAL A 174 -14.25 -1.00 13.21
C VAL A 174 -15.31 -0.86 12.12
N LEU A 175 -16.08 0.22 12.11
CA LEU A 175 -17.06 0.48 11.05
C LEU A 175 -16.38 0.70 9.70
N GLY A 176 -15.28 1.45 9.68
CA GLY A 176 -14.49 1.67 8.47
C GLY A 176 -13.93 0.38 7.89
N LEU A 177 -13.45 -0.53 8.74
CA LEU A 177 -13.01 -1.87 8.32
C LEU A 177 -14.16 -2.64 7.69
N PHE A 178 -15.32 -2.66 8.34
CA PHE A 178 -16.50 -3.35 7.83
C PHE A 178 -16.94 -2.80 6.47
N PHE A 179 -17.06 -1.48 6.34
CA PHE A 179 -17.44 -0.86 5.08
C PHE A 179 -16.37 -1.01 4.00
N SER A 180 -15.09 -0.95 4.34
CA SER A 180 -14.00 -1.20 3.41
C SER A 180 -14.08 -2.62 2.83
N TYR A 181 -14.27 -3.62 3.70
CA TYR A 181 -14.41 -5.00 3.29
C TYR A 181 -15.66 -5.22 2.42
N ALA A 182 -16.79 -4.67 2.84
CA ALA A 182 -18.03 -4.73 2.06
C ALA A 182 -17.88 -4.04 0.69
N SER A 183 -17.19 -2.90 0.63
CA SER A 183 -16.94 -2.19 -0.63
C SER A 183 -16.05 -3.00 -1.57
N VAL A 184 -15.04 -3.67 -1.05
CA VAL A 184 -14.18 -4.56 -1.85
C VAL A 184 -15.00 -5.68 -2.46
N LEU A 185 -15.88 -6.32 -1.67
CA LEU A 185 -16.72 -7.41 -2.17
C LEU A 185 -17.76 -6.94 -3.21
N LEU A 186 -18.33 -5.76 -3.02
CA LEU A 186 -19.39 -5.25 -3.90
C LEU A 186 -18.86 -4.60 -5.18
N LEU A 187 -17.66 -3.99 -5.12
CA LEU A 187 -17.07 -3.25 -6.22
C LEU A 187 -15.91 -3.98 -6.91
N SER A 188 -15.57 -5.20 -6.45
CA SER A 188 -14.47 -5.97 -7.01
C SER A 188 -14.59 -6.13 -8.53
N ASP A 189 -15.76 -6.50 -9.02
CA ASP A 189 -16.01 -6.71 -10.46
C ASP A 189 -15.82 -5.42 -11.26
N TRP A 190 -16.22 -4.28 -10.70
CA TRP A 190 -16.10 -2.97 -11.35
C TRP A 190 -14.66 -2.41 -11.27
N LEU A 191 -13.98 -2.59 -10.14
CA LEU A 191 -12.62 -2.11 -9.93
C LEU A 191 -11.60 -2.91 -10.75
N LEU A 192 -11.89 -4.20 -11.00
CA LEU A 192 -10.99 -5.13 -11.68
C LEU A 192 -11.41 -5.43 -13.10
N ASP A 193 -12.46 -4.77 -13.60
CA ASP A 193 -12.83 -4.82 -15.01
C ASP A 193 -11.79 -4.03 -15.84
N THR A 194 -10.60 -4.61 -15.93
CA THR A 194 -9.47 -4.07 -16.70
C THR A 194 -9.64 -4.29 -18.22
N GLY A 195 -10.86 -4.52 -18.70
CA GLY A 195 -11.14 -4.80 -20.12
C GLY A 195 -10.71 -6.19 -20.58
N THR A 196 -10.17 -7.04 -19.70
CA THR A 196 -9.82 -8.43 -20.01
C THR A 196 -11.05 -9.31 -20.20
N ALA A 197 -12.20 -8.90 -19.69
CA ALA A 197 -13.50 -9.54 -19.98
C ALA A 197 -13.82 -9.58 -21.48
N SER A 198 -13.30 -8.64 -22.26
CA SER A 198 -13.47 -8.61 -23.72
C SER A 198 -12.65 -9.68 -24.46
N MET A 199 -11.67 -10.29 -23.82
CA MET A 199 -10.83 -11.36 -24.38
C MET A 199 -11.35 -12.77 -24.10
N GLY A 200 -12.54 -12.93 -23.48
CA GLY A 200 -13.11 -14.25 -23.18
C GLY A 200 -12.38 -15.04 -22.11
N ILE A 201 -11.43 -14.42 -21.43
CA ILE A 201 -10.74 -14.98 -20.27
C ILE A 201 -11.71 -14.88 -19.09
N GLY A 202 -12.03 -16.02 -18.49
CA GLY A 202 -13.10 -16.20 -17.52
C GLY A 202 -13.10 -15.17 -16.39
N ARG A 203 -14.27 -14.99 -15.76
CA ARG A 203 -14.43 -14.14 -14.58
C ARG A 203 -13.40 -14.52 -13.53
N THR A 204 -12.47 -13.65 -13.28
CA THR A 204 -11.50 -13.80 -12.19
C THR A 204 -12.24 -13.57 -10.89
N PHE A 205 -12.43 -14.64 -10.13
CA PHE A 205 -12.94 -14.51 -8.77
C PHE A 205 -11.86 -13.90 -7.91
N VAL A 206 -11.95 -12.60 -7.65
CA VAL A 206 -11.10 -11.95 -6.69
C VAL A 206 -11.54 -12.39 -5.31
N ASN A 207 -10.72 -13.20 -4.68
CA ASN A 207 -10.98 -13.56 -3.29
C ASN A 207 -10.69 -12.34 -2.41
N ALA A 208 -11.58 -12.06 -1.45
CA ALA A 208 -11.40 -10.98 -0.48
C ALA A 208 -10.05 -11.07 0.27
N GLU A 209 -9.51 -12.29 0.47
CA GLU A 209 -8.18 -12.51 1.04
C GLU A 209 -7.05 -11.90 0.19
N MET A 210 -7.24 -11.77 -1.12
CA MET A 210 -6.24 -11.22 -2.03
C MET A 210 -6.16 -9.69 -1.95
N MET A 211 -7.28 -9.02 -1.63
CA MET A 211 -7.36 -7.56 -1.58
C MET A 211 -7.22 -7.00 -0.15
N PHE A 212 -7.45 -7.82 0.87
CA PHE A 212 -7.40 -7.39 2.26
C PHE A 212 -6.11 -7.81 2.93
N ASN A 213 -5.25 -6.83 3.21
CA ASN A 213 -4.06 -7.04 4.01
C ASN A 213 -4.26 -6.46 5.42
N PRO A 214 -4.41 -7.31 6.47
CA PRO A 214 -4.67 -6.83 7.82
C PRO A 214 -3.51 -5.99 8.39
N VAL A 215 -2.29 -6.21 7.94
CA VAL A 215 -1.11 -5.45 8.37
C VAL A 215 -1.16 -4.01 7.84
N ILE A 216 -1.48 -3.86 6.56
CA ILE A 216 -1.65 -2.53 5.94
C ILE A 216 -2.80 -1.78 6.62
N PHE A 217 -3.93 -2.47 6.87
CA PHE A 217 -5.04 -1.88 7.60
C PHE A 217 -4.62 -1.42 9.00
N LEU A 218 -3.86 -2.24 9.74
CA LEU A 218 -3.38 -1.87 11.07
C LEU A 218 -2.49 -0.62 11.02
N TYR A 219 -1.57 -0.52 10.07
CA TYR A 219 -0.74 0.68 9.91
C TYR A 219 -1.56 1.92 9.56
N ALA A 220 -2.50 1.79 8.64
CA ALA A 220 -3.42 2.89 8.29
C ALA A 220 -4.26 3.32 9.49
N PHE A 221 -4.79 2.37 10.26
CA PHE A 221 -5.55 2.63 11.48
C PHE A 221 -4.71 3.35 12.53
N LEU A 222 -3.47 2.89 12.79
CA LEU A 222 -2.56 3.53 13.74
C LEU A 222 -2.17 4.95 13.28
N ALA A 223 -1.95 5.16 12.00
CA ALA A 223 -1.69 6.49 11.45
C ALA A 223 -2.90 7.42 11.64
N CYS A 224 -4.11 6.96 11.32
CA CYS A 224 -5.35 7.71 11.56
C CYS A 224 -5.57 8.01 13.04
N LEU A 225 -5.31 7.04 13.93
CA LEU A 225 -5.40 7.21 15.37
C LEU A 225 -4.43 8.30 15.86
N ALA A 226 -3.17 8.24 15.43
CA ALA A 226 -2.16 9.23 15.80
C ALA A 226 -2.55 10.63 15.32
N LEU A 227 -2.99 10.77 14.06
CA LEU A 227 -3.45 12.05 13.51
C LEU A 227 -4.66 12.59 14.24
N ASN A 228 -5.63 11.73 14.59
CA ASN A 228 -6.81 12.13 15.33
C ASN A 228 -6.46 12.60 16.76
N LEU A 229 -5.59 11.86 17.44
CA LEU A 229 -5.11 12.26 18.77
C LEU A 229 -4.34 13.59 18.74
N LEU A 230 -3.50 13.81 17.73
CA LEU A 230 -2.79 15.08 17.53
C LEU A 230 -3.76 16.21 17.22
N SER A 231 -4.71 15.99 16.33
CA SER A 231 -5.73 16.96 15.92
C SER A 231 -6.65 17.36 17.07
N ALA A 232 -7.02 16.43 17.94
CA ALA A 232 -7.82 16.67 19.12
C ALA A 232 -7.00 17.19 20.32
N GLY A 233 -5.79 16.73 20.48
CA GLY A 233 -4.90 17.04 21.59
C GLY A 233 -4.49 18.51 21.63
N ILE A 234 -4.21 19.12 20.49
CA ILE A 234 -3.78 20.52 20.40
C ILE A 234 -4.90 21.48 20.90
N PRO A 235 -6.15 21.40 20.39
CA PRO A 235 -7.25 22.22 20.92
C PRO A 235 -7.56 21.94 22.40
N ALA A 236 -7.55 20.67 22.80
CA ALA A 236 -7.80 20.28 24.18
C ALA A 236 -6.73 20.82 25.14
N TRP A 237 -5.46 20.77 24.74
CA TRP A 237 -4.37 21.34 25.52
C TRP A 237 -4.49 22.87 25.65
N ARG A 238 -4.83 23.57 24.57
CA ARG A 238 -5.11 25.02 24.62
C ARG A 238 -6.29 25.34 25.56
N ALA A 239 -7.41 24.61 25.44
CA ALA A 239 -8.57 24.80 26.29
C ALA A 239 -8.24 24.52 27.78
N SER A 240 -7.43 23.50 28.08
CA SER A 240 -7.01 23.20 29.43
C SER A 240 -6.16 24.31 30.08
N ARG A 241 -5.51 25.17 29.30
CA ARG A 241 -4.69 26.30 29.78
C ARG A 241 -5.47 27.61 29.94
N MET A 242 -6.71 27.71 29.46
CA MET A 242 -7.51 28.93 29.59
C MET A 242 -7.84 29.25 31.07
N ARG A 243 -7.86 30.55 31.36
CA ARG A 243 -8.24 31.04 32.71
C ARG A 243 -9.73 30.85 32.92
N ILE A 244 -10.14 30.52 34.15
CA ILE A 244 -11.54 30.25 34.53
C ILE A 244 -12.44 31.44 34.17
N ILE A 245 -11.95 32.67 34.38
CA ILE A 245 -12.70 33.92 34.11
C ILE A 245 -13.02 34.08 32.64
N SER A 246 -12.09 33.72 31.73
CA SER A 246 -12.30 33.81 30.30
C SER A 246 -13.28 32.74 29.80
N ALA A 247 -13.28 31.55 30.41
CA ALA A 247 -14.19 30.46 30.07
C ALA A 247 -15.67 30.74 30.47
N LEU A 248 -15.90 31.54 31.52
CA LEU A 248 -17.23 31.92 31.94
C LEU A 248 -17.81 33.13 31.18
N ASN A 249 -16.93 34.06 30.71
CA ASN A 249 -17.36 35.27 30.00
C ASN A 249 -17.64 35.06 28.49
N GLU A 250 -17.18 33.96 27.90
CA GLU A 250 -17.33 33.69 26.45
C GLU A 250 -18.79 33.33 26.06
N ASN A 251 -19.68 33.10 27.05
CA ASN A 251 -21.11 32.81 26.84
C ASN A 251 -22.02 34.04 26.92
N VAL A 252 -21.49 35.27 26.97
CA VAL A 252 -22.29 36.50 27.12
C VAL A 252 -22.48 37.27 25.82
N HIS A 253 -21.99 36.71 24.68
CA HIS A 253 -22.20 37.31 23.34
C HIS A 253 -22.76 36.32 22.35
#